data_817f14329a75a3f136b3b1998c04c139
#
_entry.id   817f14329a75a3f136b3b1998c04c139
#
_cell.length_a   1.000
_cell.length_b   1.000
_cell.length_c   1.000
_cell.angle_alpha   90.00
_cell.angle_beta   90.00
_cell.angle_gamma   90.00
#
_symmetry.space_group_name_H-M   'P 1'
#
loop_
_entity.id
_entity.type
_entity.pdbx_description
1 polymer ?
#
loop_
_entity_poly.entity_id
_entity_poly.type
_entity_poly.pdbx_seq_one_letter_code
_entity_poly.pdbx_strand_id
1 'polypeptide(L)'
;MANSVTTSFSHTYNGREFLTELFYKPQEGGQDVFGIYKIMQVVDKTNLYIPGNLSKILRKYTTCGFSQVGSLAISDRTISTAKVKVNLEECEDAFDGTVFEEAIKQGVEIDDLRGTVVEDILRTSLLKALGSDIPRICWFGVDGASSSDYDQFDGWVHLIGDVSGSVGQYLDMNTDANIESGGAMVADGAITLFRSMYENQSKTLRAVDRSGKKFYVTSTIMDNYLTTLEDTQNERGQLSLEDGTTVVKFRGIEVVEVKGWDTALADTDNPNKAGIGANMCVFTTPDNLIVGCDVLSPANEVKVWFSEDDEVLRMKSKFKLGTQILHPELISFAY
;
A
#
# COMPACT_ATOMS: atom_id res chain seq x y z
N MET A 1 27.33 -4.14 -50.77
CA MET A 1 27.35 -4.56 -49.35
C MET A 1 27.13 -3.32 -48.54
N ALA A 2 25.90 -3.10 -48.13
CA ALA A 2 25.53 -1.97 -47.26
C ALA A 2 25.76 -2.44 -45.81
N ASN A 3 26.68 -1.80 -45.11
CA ASN A 3 26.81 -1.95 -43.69
C ASN A 3 25.66 -1.19 -43.05
N SER A 4 24.63 -1.89 -42.66
CA SER A 4 23.64 -1.31 -41.72
C SER A 4 24.28 -1.32 -40.33
N VAL A 5 24.69 -0.16 -39.86
CA VAL A 5 25.02 0.07 -38.47
C VAL A 5 23.70 0.25 -37.77
N THR A 6 23.12 -0.83 -37.25
CA THR A 6 21.99 -0.77 -36.34
C THR A 6 22.49 -0.24 -34.99
N THR A 7 22.52 1.06 -34.82
CA THR A 7 22.67 1.70 -33.50
C THR A 7 21.30 1.72 -32.86
N SER A 8 20.92 0.64 -32.18
CA SER A 8 19.78 0.68 -31.26
C SER A 8 20.19 1.52 -30.06
N PHE A 9 19.75 2.78 -30.03
CA PHE A 9 19.90 3.64 -28.86
C PHE A 9 18.87 3.19 -27.81
N SER A 10 19.33 2.46 -26.82
CA SER A 10 18.54 2.14 -25.65
C SER A 10 19.00 3.03 -24.50
N HIS A 11 18.12 3.86 -23.96
CA HIS A 11 18.41 4.61 -22.75
C HIS A 11 18.11 3.76 -21.52
N THR A 12 19.12 3.61 -20.68
CA THR A 12 18.98 2.92 -19.38
C THR A 12 19.04 3.97 -18.30
N TYR A 13 17.92 4.16 -17.60
CA TYR A 13 17.87 5.01 -16.42
C TYR A 13 18.43 4.28 -15.22
N ASN A 14 19.00 5.04 -14.29
CA ASN A 14 19.43 4.49 -13.03
C ASN A 14 18.17 4.06 -12.23
N GLY A 15 17.87 2.78 -12.25
CA GLY A 15 16.70 2.22 -11.59
C GLY A 15 16.65 2.53 -10.09
N ARG A 16 17.80 2.76 -9.46
CA ARG A 16 17.88 3.19 -8.08
C ARG A 16 17.29 4.59 -7.85
N GLU A 17 17.58 5.55 -8.73
CA GLU A 17 17.02 6.91 -8.63
C GLU A 17 15.52 6.88 -8.87
N PHE A 18 15.06 6.16 -9.88
CA PHE A 18 13.65 5.98 -10.19
C PHE A 18 12.88 5.35 -9.03
N LEU A 19 13.38 4.26 -8.46
CA LEU A 19 12.72 3.61 -7.32
C LEU A 19 12.83 4.43 -6.04
N THR A 20 13.93 5.18 -5.84
CA THR A 20 14.03 6.12 -4.74
C THR A 20 12.98 7.22 -4.89
N GLU A 21 12.76 7.73 -6.09
CA GLU A 21 11.72 8.71 -6.36
C GLU A 21 10.33 8.12 -6.13
N LEU A 22 10.09 6.90 -6.62
CA LEU A 22 8.82 6.20 -6.48
C LEU A 22 8.47 5.88 -5.02
N PHE A 23 9.46 5.45 -4.22
CA PHE A 23 9.21 4.99 -2.86
C PHE A 23 9.47 6.03 -1.77
N TYR A 24 10.30 7.05 -2.01
CA TYR A 24 10.75 8.00 -0.99
C TYR A 24 10.39 9.46 -1.27
N LYS A 25 9.80 9.77 -2.43
CA LYS A 25 9.24 11.11 -2.67
C LYS A 25 7.72 11.06 -2.66
N PRO A 26 7.04 11.96 -1.94
CA PRO A 26 5.60 12.08 -2.01
C PRO A 26 5.20 12.40 -3.45
N GLN A 27 4.26 11.63 -3.99
CA GLN A 27 3.79 11.84 -5.35
C GLN A 27 2.69 12.89 -5.36
N GLU A 28 2.75 13.84 -6.28
CA GLU A 28 1.66 14.79 -6.51
C GLU A 28 0.38 14.03 -6.90
N GLY A 29 -0.61 14.07 -6.00
CA GLY A 29 -1.91 13.40 -6.18
C GLY A 29 -2.00 11.97 -5.65
N GLY A 30 -0.91 11.36 -5.17
CA GLY A 30 -0.92 10.14 -4.39
C GLY A 30 -1.07 10.46 -2.90
N GLN A 31 -1.73 9.59 -2.15
CA GLN A 31 -1.60 9.63 -0.70
C GLN A 31 -0.12 9.49 -0.34
N ASP A 32 0.26 10.14 0.76
CA ASP A 32 1.55 9.89 1.38
C ASP A 32 1.62 8.41 1.79
N VAL A 33 2.11 7.61 0.86
CA VAL A 33 2.22 6.16 0.99
C VAL A 33 3.07 5.81 2.23
N PHE A 34 3.95 6.72 2.63
CA PHE A 34 4.86 6.56 3.78
C PHE A 34 4.20 6.68 5.15
N GLY A 35 3.02 7.30 5.24
CA GLY A 35 2.24 7.35 6.48
C GLY A 35 1.48 6.07 6.78
N ILE A 36 1.36 5.16 5.80
CA ILE A 36 0.51 3.97 5.89
C ILE A 36 1.31 2.72 6.31
N TYR A 37 2.56 2.57 5.82
CA TYR A 37 3.35 1.39 6.07
C TYR A 37 4.85 1.68 6.18
N LYS A 38 5.61 0.69 6.65
CA LYS A 38 7.06 0.77 6.78
C LYS A 38 7.75 0.10 5.60
N ILE A 39 8.65 0.83 4.95
CA ILE A 39 9.49 0.28 3.87
C ILE A 39 10.75 -0.34 4.45
N MET A 40 11.08 -1.54 3.98
CA MET A 40 12.28 -2.26 4.35
C MET A 40 13.06 -2.71 3.13
N GLN A 41 14.37 -2.54 3.16
CA GLN A 41 15.25 -3.08 2.14
C GLN A 41 15.32 -4.61 2.27
N VAL A 42 14.83 -5.33 1.25
CA VAL A 42 14.82 -6.79 1.19
C VAL A 42 15.29 -7.23 -0.18
N VAL A 43 16.43 -7.90 -0.26
CA VAL A 43 17.02 -8.32 -1.54
C VAL A 43 16.23 -9.48 -2.16
N ASP A 44 15.88 -10.48 -1.37
CA ASP A 44 15.13 -11.65 -1.83
C ASP A 44 14.23 -12.20 -0.71
N LYS A 45 14.82 -12.57 0.40
CA LYS A 45 14.13 -13.12 1.56
C LYS A 45 14.83 -12.67 2.84
N THR A 46 14.08 -12.16 3.79
CA THR A 46 14.59 -11.73 5.08
C THR A 46 13.71 -12.24 6.20
N ASN A 47 14.32 -12.81 7.24
CA ASN A 47 13.58 -13.22 8.42
C ASN A 47 13.49 -12.04 9.39
N LEU A 48 12.26 -11.73 9.78
CA LEU A 48 11.94 -10.73 10.79
C LEU A 48 11.84 -11.44 12.14
N TYR A 49 12.79 -11.18 13.03
CA TYR A 49 12.78 -11.77 14.36
C TYR A 49 11.88 -10.96 15.30
N ILE A 50 10.92 -11.63 15.90
CA ILE A 50 9.98 -11.05 16.84
C ILE A 50 10.35 -11.59 18.23
N PRO A 51 10.97 -10.75 19.10
CA PRO A 51 11.23 -11.19 20.46
C PRO A 51 9.92 -11.35 21.22
N GLY A 52 9.73 -12.49 21.83
CA GLY A 52 8.57 -12.75 22.68
C GLY A 52 8.57 -11.85 23.92
N ASN A 53 7.39 -11.49 24.37
CA ASN A 53 7.24 -10.68 25.58
C ASN A 53 7.63 -11.47 26.83
N LEU A 54 8.70 -11.06 27.46
CA LEU A 54 9.04 -11.53 28.80
C LEU A 54 8.12 -10.87 29.82
N SER A 55 7.32 -11.65 30.49
CA SER A 55 6.43 -11.17 31.55
C SER A 55 6.63 -11.92 32.84
N LYS A 56 6.38 -11.26 33.99
CA LYS A 56 6.44 -11.87 35.32
C LYS A 56 7.81 -12.48 35.66
N ILE A 57 8.89 -11.82 35.23
CA ILE A 57 10.28 -12.28 35.47
C ILE A 57 10.78 -11.92 36.86
N LEU A 58 10.16 -10.95 37.54
CA LEU A 58 10.57 -10.56 38.90
C LEU A 58 10.13 -11.60 39.93
N ARG A 59 11.08 -11.99 40.78
CA ARG A 59 10.86 -12.90 41.91
C ARG A 59 11.36 -12.26 43.20
N LYS A 60 10.77 -12.67 44.32
CA LYS A 60 11.27 -12.28 45.63
C LYS A 60 12.60 -12.97 45.86
N TYR A 61 13.61 -12.22 46.31
CA TYR A 61 14.90 -12.79 46.77
C TYR A 61 14.65 -13.64 48.03
N THR A 62 15.00 -14.90 47.98
CA THR A 62 14.85 -15.81 49.13
C THR A 62 16.17 -16.40 49.59
N THR A 63 17.04 -16.79 48.68
CA THR A 63 18.37 -17.38 48.98
C THR A 63 19.32 -17.17 47.80
N CYS A 64 20.62 -17.30 48.02
CA CYS A 64 21.61 -17.32 46.95
C CYS A 64 21.37 -18.56 46.06
N GLY A 65 21.38 -18.36 44.75
CA GLY A 65 21.22 -19.41 43.75
C GLY A 65 20.52 -18.88 42.51
N PHE A 66 20.69 -19.59 41.39
CA PHE A 66 20.01 -19.28 40.12
C PHE A 66 18.72 -20.11 40.02
N SER A 67 17.60 -19.44 39.97
CA SER A 67 16.33 -20.07 39.63
C SER A 67 15.81 -19.47 38.34
N GLN A 68 15.68 -20.28 37.29
CA GLN A 68 15.17 -19.86 36.00
C GLN A 68 13.70 -19.44 36.12
N VAL A 69 13.38 -18.27 35.59
CA VAL A 69 12.03 -17.74 35.51
C VAL A 69 11.75 -17.29 34.09
N GLY A 70 10.88 -18.02 33.43
CA GLY A 70 10.49 -17.74 32.04
C GLY A 70 11.53 -18.24 31.02
N SER A 71 11.12 -18.26 29.79
CA SER A 71 11.96 -18.50 28.60
C SER A 71 11.70 -17.39 27.58
N LEU A 72 12.73 -16.92 26.92
CA LEU A 72 12.59 -16.05 25.79
C LEU A 72 12.18 -16.89 24.56
N ALA A 73 10.94 -16.81 24.15
CA ALA A 73 10.51 -17.34 22.89
C ALA A 73 10.80 -16.32 21.78
N ILE A 74 11.53 -16.71 20.76
CA ILE A 74 11.74 -15.90 19.57
C ILE A 74 10.92 -16.55 18.46
N SER A 75 9.98 -15.82 17.92
CA SER A 75 9.29 -16.19 16.69
C SER A 75 9.89 -15.44 15.52
N ASP A 76 9.85 -16.02 14.35
CA ASP A 76 10.27 -15.38 13.12
C ASP A 76 9.11 -15.29 12.13
N ARG A 77 9.12 -14.25 11.34
CA ARG A 77 8.31 -14.10 10.14
C ARG A 77 9.21 -13.80 8.98
N THR A 78 8.93 -14.43 7.86
CA THR A 78 9.72 -14.22 6.67
C THR A 78 8.98 -13.28 5.73
N ILE A 79 9.67 -12.22 5.30
CA ILE A 79 9.26 -11.42 4.17
C ILE A 79 10.03 -11.89 2.93
N SER A 80 9.32 -12.20 1.86
CA SER A 80 9.87 -12.54 0.55
C SER A 80 9.44 -11.50 -0.46
N THR A 81 10.34 -11.18 -1.40
CA THR A 81 10.05 -10.26 -2.48
C THR A 81 9.88 -11.00 -3.79
N ALA A 82 8.83 -10.69 -4.52
CA ALA A 82 8.59 -11.15 -5.88
C ALA A 82 9.12 -10.15 -6.91
N LYS A 83 9.50 -10.65 -8.10
CA LYS A 83 9.90 -9.80 -9.22
C LYS A 83 8.67 -9.29 -9.94
N VAL A 84 8.50 -7.99 -9.96
CA VAL A 84 7.44 -7.30 -10.69
C VAL A 84 8.05 -6.65 -11.93
N LYS A 85 7.33 -6.65 -13.04
CA LYS A 85 7.72 -6.01 -14.29
C LYS A 85 6.61 -5.09 -14.78
N VAL A 86 7.00 -3.99 -15.37
CA VAL A 86 6.14 -3.12 -16.16
C VAL A 86 6.62 -3.17 -17.59
N ASN A 87 5.75 -3.47 -18.52
CA ASN A 87 5.99 -3.40 -19.94
C ASN A 87 4.89 -2.56 -20.55
N LEU A 88 5.25 -1.40 -21.09
CA LEU A 88 4.35 -0.52 -21.83
C LEU A 88 4.84 -0.46 -23.28
N GLU A 89 3.89 -0.43 -24.19
CA GLU A 89 4.10 -0.31 -25.61
C GLU A 89 3.06 0.66 -26.16
N GLU A 90 3.49 1.66 -26.92
CA GLU A 90 2.64 2.66 -27.51
C GLU A 90 3.05 2.88 -28.97
N CYS A 91 2.08 2.88 -29.86
CA CYS A 91 2.31 3.12 -31.29
C CYS A 91 2.63 4.59 -31.54
N GLU A 92 3.52 4.88 -32.50
CA GLU A 92 3.86 6.26 -32.89
C GLU A 92 2.62 7.04 -33.33
N ASP A 93 1.71 6.44 -34.06
CA ASP A 93 0.46 7.05 -34.53
C ASP A 93 -0.45 7.55 -33.38
N ALA A 94 -0.31 7.00 -32.16
CA ALA A 94 -1.07 7.43 -31.00
C ALA A 94 -0.68 8.85 -30.53
N PHE A 95 0.48 9.32 -30.95
CA PHE A 95 0.96 10.66 -30.62
C PHE A 95 0.55 11.71 -31.66
N ASP A 96 0.00 11.32 -32.81
CA ASP A 96 -0.47 12.22 -33.85
C ASP A 96 -1.62 13.12 -33.36
N GLY A 97 -1.54 14.40 -33.67
CA GLY A 97 -2.54 15.38 -33.23
C GLY A 97 -2.48 15.74 -31.75
N THR A 98 -1.48 15.29 -31.03
CA THR A 98 -1.27 15.59 -29.60
C THR A 98 -0.16 16.64 -29.42
N VAL A 99 0.03 17.06 -28.16
CA VAL A 99 1.17 17.95 -27.77
C VAL A 99 2.51 17.31 -28.10
N PHE A 100 2.58 16.01 -28.21
CA PHE A 100 3.78 15.26 -28.58
C PHE A 100 4.20 15.52 -30.04
N GLU A 101 3.25 15.61 -30.97
CA GLU A 101 3.53 15.95 -32.36
C GLU A 101 4.18 17.35 -32.51
N GLU A 102 3.76 18.31 -31.69
CA GLU A 102 4.40 19.63 -31.66
C GLU A 102 5.82 19.59 -31.10
N ALA A 103 6.10 18.75 -30.10
CA ALA A 103 7.42 18.58 -29.54
C ALA A 103 8.37 17.89 -30.57
N ILE A 104 7.90 16.90 -31.29
CA ILE A 104 8.63 16.23 -32.37
C ILE A 104 8.91 17.21 -33.52
N LYS A 105 7.94 18.02 -33.93
CA LYS A 105 8.11 19.06 -34.95
C LYS A 105 9.16 20.13 -34.60
N GLN A 106 9.50 20.30 -33.33
CA GLN A 106 10.55 21.21 -32.86
C GLN A 106 11.96 20.63 -32.99
N GLY A 107 12.14 19.49 -33.67
CA GLY A 107 13.45 18.90 -33.97
C GLY A 107 13.94 17.91 -32.94
N VAL A 108 13.05 17.33 -32.15
CA VAL A 108 13.34 16.19 -31.29
C VAL A 108 13.34 14.95 -32.18
N GLU A 109 14.48 14.27 -32.27
CA GLU A 109 14.55 12.97 -32.95
C GLU A 109 13.89 11.92 -32.03
N ILE A 110 12.98 11.10 -32.59
CA ILE A 110 12.28 10.02 -31.86
C ILE A 110 13.27 9.05 -31.23
N ASP A 111 14.43 8.89 -31.85
CA ASP A 111 15.50 8.02 -31.37
C ASP A 111 16.23 8.56 -30.14
N ASP A 112 16.19 9.87 -29.88
CA ASP A 112 16.80 10.50 -28.70
C ASP A 112 15.82 11.42 -27.96
N LEU A 113 14.93 10.81 -27.18
CA LEU A 113 13.96 11.49 -26.34
C LEU A 113 14.57 12.07 -25.05
N ARG A 114 15.87 11.93 -24.85
CA ARG A 114 16.55 12.27 -23.60
C ARG A 114 16.55 13.79 -23.34
N GLY A 115 16.04 14.16 -22.18
CA GLY A 115 15.93 15.57 -21.77
C GLY A 115 14.84 16.34 -22.50
N THR A 116 13.93 15.66 -23.17
CA THR A 116 12.80 16.25 -23.87
C THR A 116 11.56 16.33 -22.98
N VAL A 117 10.62 17.21 -23.33
CA VAL A 117 9.32 17.32 -22.66
C VAL A 117 8.53 15.99 -22.75
N VAL A 118 8.72 15.23 -23.84
CA VAL A 118 8.07 13.94 -24.06
C VAL A 118 8.54 12.92 -23.02
N GLU A 119 9.83 12.84 -22.76
CA GLU A 119 10.41 11.97 -21.73
C GLU A 119 9.83 12.30 -20.35
N ASP A 120 9.77 13.57 -19.97
CA ASP A 120 9.24 14.02 -18.68
C ASP A 120 7.76 13.66 -18.52
N ILE A 121 6.94 13.81 -19.56
CA ILE A 121 5.52 13.45 -19.54
C ILE A 121 5.35 11.93 -19.37
N LEU A 122 6.09 11.13 -20.15
CA LEU A 122 6.02 9.67 -20.07
C LEU A 122 6.48 9.18 -18.69
N ARG A 123 7.57 9.72 -18.18
CA ARG A 123 8.07 9.41 -16.84
C ARG A 123 7.06 9.76 -15.75
N THR A 124 6.48 10.94 -15.82
CA THR A 124 5.47 11.41 -14.86
C THR A 124 4.21 10.52 -14.92
N SER A 125 3.76 10.15 -16.12
CA SER A 125 2.62 9.28 -16.30
C SER A 125 2.88 7.87 -15.75
N LEU A 126 4.09 7.33 -15.98
CA LEU A 126 4.50 6.05 -15.43
C LEU A 126 4.55 6.08 -13.89
N LEU A 127 5.17 7.12 -13.32
CA LEU A 127 5.25 7.28 -11.86
C LEU A 127 3.85 7.38 -11.23
N LYS A 128 2.94 8.12 -11.89
CA LYS A 128 1.56 8.25 -11.44
C LYS A 128 0.80 6.91 -11.50
N ALA A 129 0.95 6.15 -12.57
CA ALA A 129 0.35 4.83 -12.72
C ALA A 129 0.88 3.86 -11.66
N LEU A 130 2.19 3.80 -11.47
CA LEU A 130 2.81 2.95 -10.44
C LEU A 130 2.44 3.39 -9.03
N GLY A 131 2.29 4.70 -8.79
CA GLY A 131 1.83 5.24 -7.51
C GLY A 131 0.42 4.81 -7.14
N SER A 132 -0.41 4.48 -8.12
CA SER A 132 -1.74 3.89 -7.95
C SER A 132 -1.71 2.37 -7.81
N ASP A 133 -0.91 1.70 -8.66
CA ASP A 133 -0.89 0.23 -8.74
C ASP A 133 -0.18 -0.42 -7.56
N ILE A 134 0.93 0.15 -7.10
CA ILE A 134 1.69 -0.42 -5.98
C ILE A 134 0.85 -0.53 -4.70
N PRO A 135 0.15 0.52 -4.22
CA PRO A 135 -0.74 0.39 -3.09
C PRO A 135 -1.85 -0.64 -3.32
N ARG A 136 -2.45 -0.69 -4.52
CA ARG A 136 -3.47 -1.67 -4.88
C ARG A 136 -2.98 -3.09 -4.69
N ILE A 137 -1.81 -3.43 -5.24
CA ILE A 137 -1.21 -4.76 -5.14
C ILE A 137 -0.78 -5.07 -3.70
N CYS A 138 -0.17 -4.10 -3.00
CA CYS A 138 0.24 -4.28 -1.60
C CYS A 138 -0.94 -4.61 -0.68
N TRP A 139 -2.13 -4.08 -0.96
CA TRP A 139 -3.32 -4.39 -0.19
C TRP A 139 -4.02 -5.67 -0.66
N PHE A 140 -4.23 -5.86 -1.95
CA PHE A 140 -5.16 -6.84 -2.50
C PHE A 140 -4.50 -7.94 -3.35
N GLY A 141 -3.18 -7.93 -3.54
CA GLY A 141 -2.48 -8.99 -4.28
C GLY A 141 -2.70 -10.37 -3.68
N VAL A 142 -2.66 -11.41 -4.52
CA VAL A 142 -2.73 -12.82 -4.13
C VAL A 142 -1.87 -13.61 -5.10
N ASP A 143 -0.82 -14.26 -4.60
CA ASP A 143 0.06 -15.12 -5.42
C ASP A 143 -0.75 -16.29 -5.97
N GLY A 144 -0.70 -16.52 -7.28
CA GLY A 144 -1.49 -17.52 -7.98
C GLY A 144 -2.95 -17.11 -8.26
N ALA A 145 -3.31 -15.83 -8.15
CA ALA A 145 -4.62 -15.34 -8.54
C ALA A 145 -4.91 -15.59 -10.03
N SER A 146 -6.19 -15.76 -10.38
CA SER A 146 -6.60 -15.98 -11.77
C SER A 146 -6.41 -14.75 -12.65
N SER A 147 -6.49 -13.55 -12.05
CA SER A 147 -6.27 -12.28 -12.74
C SER A 147 -4.80 -11.88 -12.66
N SER A 148 -4.21 -11.53 -13.79
CA SER A 148 -2.82 -11.03 -13.88
C SER A 148 -2.64 -9.69 -13.15
N ASP A 149 -3.73 -8.96 -12.87
CA ASP A 149 -3.68 -7.66 -12.23
C ASP A 149 -3.45 -7.76 -10.71
N TYR A 150 -3.68 -8.93 -10.14
CA TYR A 150 -3.51 -9.20 -8.71
C TYR A 150 -2.54 -10.36 -8.40
N ASP A 151 -1.98 -11.03 -9.42
CA ASP A 151 -1.11 -12.22 -9.31
C ASP A 151 0.39 -11.86 -9.20
N GLN A 152 0.75 -10.93 -8.32
CA GLN A 152 2.15 -10.55 -8.16
C GLN A 152 2.77 -11.11 -6.88
N PHE A 153 2.10 -10.96 -5.77
CA PHE A 153 2.47 -11.45 -4.44
C PHE A 153 1.30 -11.27 -3.46
N ASP A 154 1.36 -11.91 -2.29
CA ASP A 154 0.32 -11.82 -1.28
C ASP A 154 0.29 -10.43 -0.61
N GLY A 155 -0.82 -9.73 -0.76
CA GLY A 155 -1.10 -8.44 -0.13
C GLY A 155 -1.56 -8.58 1.32
N TRP A 156 -1.62 -7.45 2.03
CA TRP A 156 -1.99 -7.47 3.46
C TRP A 156 -3.38 -8.02 3.73
N VAL A 157 -4.36 -7.80 2.88
CA VAL A 157 -5.72 -8.33 3.06
C VAL A 157 -5.71 -9.85 3.00
N HIS A 158 -5.01 -10.44 2.03
CA HIS A 158 -4.83 -11.88 1.93
C HIS A 158 -4.10 -12.44 3.15
N LEU A 159 -2.99 -11.80 3.55
CA LEU A 159 -2.23 -12.19 4.74
C LEU A 159 -3.04 -12.08 6.05
N ILE A 160 -3.94 -11.09 6.17
CA ILE A 160 -4.86 -10.97 7.32
C ILE A 160 -5.84 -12.15 7.31
N GLY A 161 -6.38 -12.52 6.15
CA GLY A 161 -7.25 -13.68 5.99
C GLY A 161 -6.60 -14.98 6.42
N ASP A 162 -5.36 -15.23 5.97
CA ASP A 162 -4.57 -16.41 6.31
C ASP A 162 -4.30 -16.55 7.81
N VAL A 163 -4.10 -15.43 8.49
CA VAL A 163 -3.84 -15.41 9.93
C VAL A 163 -5.05 -14.99 10.77
N SER A 164 -6.26 -15.08 10.23
CA SER A 164 -7.51 -14.59 10.86
C SER A 164 -7.70 -15.11 12.29
N GLY A 165 -7.29 -16.33 12.60
CA GLY A 165 -7.30 -16.88 13.96
C GLY A 165 -6.29 -16.27 14.94
N SER A 166 -5.32 -15.48 14.46
CA SER A 166 -4.27 -14.82 15.25
C SER A 166 -4.43 -13.28 15.26
N VAL A 167 -5.34 -12.75 14.46
CA VAL A 167 -5.68 -11.32 14.41
C VAL A 167 -6.34 -10.91 15.72
N GLY A 168 -6.07 -9.71 16.19
CA GLY A 168 -6.61 -9.20 17.45
C GLY A 168 -8.13 -9.08 17.45
N GLN A 169 -8.73 -8.77 16.31
CA GLN A 169 -10.17 -8.75 16.06
C GLN A 169 -10.44 -8.95 14.57
N TYR A 170 -11.42 -9.77 14.25
CA TYR A 170 -11.92 -9.99 12.89
C TYR A 170 -13.44 -9.81 12.92
N LEU A 171 -13.94 -8.74 12.31
CA LEU A 171 -15.33 -8.29 12.42
C LEU A 171 -15.99 -8.28 11.03
N ASP A 172 -17.08 -9.00 10.90
CA ASP A 172 -17.98 -8.91 9.76
C ASP A 172 -18.99 -7.79 10.04
N MET A 173 -18.93 -6.69 9.26
CA MET A 173 -19.80 -5.51 9.46
C MET A 173 -21.25 -5.82 9.15
N ASN A 174 -21.54 -6.73 8.21
CA ASN A 174 -22.90 -7.13 7.86
C ASN A 174 -23.63 -7.89 8.98
N THR A 175 -22.92 -8.37 9.99
CA THR A 175 -23.55 -9.01 11.16
C THR A 175 -24.16 -8.03 12.15
N ASP A 176 -23.78 -6.75 12.10
CA ASP A 176 -24.33 -5.70 12.95
C ASP A 176 -25.11 -4.67 12.12
N ALA A 177 -26.43 -4.78 12.17
CA ALA A 177 -27.35 -3.88 11.47
C ALA A 177 -27.23 -2.38 11.87
N ASN A 178 -26.49 -2.07 12.94
CA ASN A 178 -26.15 -0.68 13.28
C ASN A 178 -24.86 -0.18 12.63
N ILE A 179 -24.13 -1.03 11.92
CA ILE A 179 -22.92 -0.69 11.16
C ILE A 179 -23.26 -0.70 9.68
N GLU A 180 -23.73 -1.82 9.18
CA GLU A 180 -24.01 -2.04 7.76
C GLU A 180 -25.29 -2.85 7.56
N SER A 181 -26.02 -2.56 6.52
CA SER A 181 -27.21 -3.31 6.11
C SER A 181 -27.25 -3.48 4.62
N GLY A 182 -27.17 -4.75 4.17
CA GLY A 182 -27.19 -5.09 2.74
C GLY A 182 -26.03 -4.51 1.93
N GLY A 183 -24.87 -4.38 2.52
CA GLY A 183 -23.66 -3.86 1.87
C GLY A 183 -23.58 -2.32 1.85
N ALA A 184 -24.44 -1.64 2.59
CA ALA A 184 -24.42 -0.18 2.70
C ALA A 184 -24.29 0.27 4.16
N MET A 185 -23.45 1.26 4.40
CA MET A 185 -23.30 1.87 5.72
C MET A 185 -24.62 2.51 6.17
N VAL A 186 -25.05 2.22 7.41
CA VAL A 186 -26.20 2.88 8.00
C VAL A 186 -25.82 4.25 8.57
N ALA A 187 -26.81 5.09 8.88
CA ALA A 187 -26.56 6.37 9.57
C ALA A 187 -25.82 6.10 10.88
N ASP A 188 -24.77 6.89 11.17
CA ASP A 188 -23.88 6.72 12.33
C ASP A 188 -23.13 5.37 12.39
N GLY A 189 -23.17 4.58 11.32
CA GLY A 189 -22.54 3.26 11.25
C GLY A 189 -21.03 3.32 11.46
N ALA A 190 -20.36 4.32 10.90
CA ALA A 190 -18.91 4.50 11.05
C ALA A 190 -18.49 4.75 12.51
N ILE A 191 -19.24 5.55 13.28
CA ILE A 191 -18.97 5.75 14.72
C ILE A 191 -19.17 4.46 15.50
N THR A 192 -20.21 3.70 15.17
CA THR A 192 -20.49 2.42 15.82
C THR A 192 -19.38 1.42 15.51
N LEU A 193 -18.90 1.36 14.26
CA LEU A 193 -17.77 0.56 13.84
C LEU A 193 -16.49 0.91 14.61
N PHE A 194 -16.10 2.19 14.62
CA PHE A 194 -14.89 2.63 15.34
C PHE A 194 -14.96 2.37 16.84
N ARG A 195 -16.15 2.51 17.44
CA ARG A 195 -16.38 2.20 18.85
C ARG A 195 -16.20 0.69 19.09
N SER A 196 -16.80 -0.15 18.26
CA SER A 196 -16.69 -1.60 18.36
C SER A 196 -15.23 -2.06 18.21
N MET A 197 -14.52 -1.57 17.21
CA MET A 197 -13.10 -1.91 17.00
C MET A 197 -12.22 -1.42 18.15
N TYR A 198 -12.48 -0.22 18.69
CA TYR A 198 -11.72 0.33 19.81
C TYR A 198 -11.97 -0.42 21.12
N GLU A 199 -13.19 -0.83 21.39
CA GLU A 199 -13.57 -1.52 22.65
C GLU A 199 -13.13 -2.97 22.66
N ASN A 200 -13.19 -3.64 21.51
CA ASN A 200 -12.85 -5.06 21.37
C ASN A 200 -11.41 -5.30 20.90
N GLN A 201 -10.59 -4.25 20.75
CA GLN A 201 -9.17 -4.41 20.37
C GLN A 201 -8.42 -5.36 21.31
N SER A 202 -7.41 -6.04 20.81
CA SER A 202 -6.54 -6.90 21.62
C SER A 202 -5.87 -6.13 22.75
N LYS A 203 -5.50 -6.83 23.82
CA LYS A 203 -4.78 -6.22 24.95
C LYS A 203 -3.43 -5.65 24.51
N THR A 204 -2.79 -6.29 23.55
CA THR A 204 -1.52 -5.88 22.97
C THR A 204 -1.68 -4.57 22.21
N LEU A 205 -2.68 -4.48 21.34
CA LEU A 205 -2.98 -3.23 20.62
C LEU A 205 -3.40 -2.13 21.58
N ARG A 206 -4.16 -2.46 22.64
CA ARG A 206 -4.58 -1.49 23.66
C ARG A 206 -3.39 -0.88 24.42
N ALA A 207 -2.31 -1.62 24.60
CA ALA A 207 -1.10 -1.17 25.28
C ALA A 207 -0.28 -0.15 24.46
N VAL A 208 -0.49 -0.08 23.15
CA VAL A 208 0.18 0.91 22.29
C VAL A 208 -0.47 2.28 22.48
N ASP A 209 0.32 3.34 22.41
CA ASP A 209 -0.17 4.72 22.50
C ASP A 209 -1.16 5.06 21.38
N ARG A 210 -2.12 5.94 21.66
CA ARG A 210 -3.16 6.31 20.70
C ARG A 210 -2.58 6.99 19.45
N SER A 211 -1.56 7.80 19.61
CA SER A 211 -0.88 8.48 18.50
C SER A 211 -0.11 7.53 17.57
N GLY A 212 0.25 6.34 18.06
CA GLY A 212 0.92 5.30 17.27
C GLY A 212 -0.03 4.38 16.52
N LYS A 213 -1.34 4.62 16.59
CA LYS A 213 -2.37 3.80 15.92
C LYS A 213 -3.09 4.61 14.88
N LYS A 214 -3.60 3.92 13.84
CA LYS A 214 -4.43 4.53 12.80
C LYS A 214 -5.60 3.62 12.43
N PHE A 215 -6.69 4.25 12.05
CA PHE A 215 -7.78 3.59 11.32
C PHE A 215 -7.58 3.86 9.83
N TYR A 216 -7.46 2.83 9.05
CA TYR A 216 -7.47 2.88 7.59
C TYR A 216 -8.84 2.49 7.11
N VAL A 217 -9.48 3.32 6.30
CA VAL A 217 -10.89 3.16 5.93
C VAL A 217 -11.13 3.40 4.45
N THR A 218 -12.22 2.84 3.91
CA THR A 218 -12.78 3.21 2.60
C THR A 218 -13.40 4.61 2.65
N SER A 219 -13.56 5.25 1.49
CA SER A 219 -14.17 6.58 1.38
C SER A 219 -15.60 6.59 1.94
N THR A 220 -16.38 5.53 1.70
CA THR A 220 -17.76 5.40 2.21
C THR A 220 -17.83 5.49 3.74
N ILE A 221 -16.88 4.83 4.44
CA ILE A 221 -16.80 4.89 5.90
C ILE A 221 -16.38 6.29 6.36
N MET A 222 -15.43 6.91 5.65
CA MET A 222 -14.99 8.27 5.96
C MET A 222 -16.13 9.28 5.80
N ASP A 223 -16.86 9.24 4.69
CA ASP A 223 -17.98 10.13 4.39
C ASP A 223 -19.12 9.96 5.42
N ASN A 224 -19.45 8.72 5.79
CA ASN A 224 -20.43 8.44 6.83
C ASN A 224 -19.99 9.04 8.18
N TYR A 225 -18.71 8.94 8.51
CA TYR A 225 -18.16 9.52 9.73
C TYR A 225 -18.21 11.05 9.72
N LEU A 226 -17.84 11.69 8.60
CA LEU A 226 -17.91 13.14 8.44
C LEU A 226 -19.35 13.64 8.54
N THR A 227 -20.29 12.99 7.86
CA THR A 227 -21.73 13.32 7.95
C THR A 227 -22.23 13.27 9.40
N THR A 228 -21.83 12.23 10.14
CA THR A 228 -22.21 12.14 11.57
C THR A 228 -21.60 13.27 12.40
N LEU A 229 -20.37 13.72 12.10
CA LEU A 229 -19.76 14.86 12.78
C LEU A 229 -20.47 16.18 12.47
N GLU A 230 -20.92 16.35 11.24
CA GLU A 230 -21.69 17.52 10.80
C GLU A 230 -23.07 17.56 11.49
N ASP A 231 -23.79 16.44 11.50
CA ASP A 231 -25.15 16.33 12.09
C ASP A 231 -25.17 16.54 13.60
N THR A 232 -24.11 16.09 14.30
CA THR A 232 -24.02 16.22 15.76
C THR A 232 -23.61 17.61 16.23
N GLN A 233 -23.43 18.59 15.34
CA GLN A 233 -23.00 19.97 15.67
C GLN A 233 -21.82 20.00 16.66
N ASN A 234 -20.90 19.06 16.49
CA ASN A 234 -19.77 18.92 17.39
C ASN A 234 -18.76 20.02 17.02
N GLU A 235 -18.80 21.17 17.70
CA GLU A 235 -17.91 22.33 17.48
C GLU A 235 -16.43 21.92 17.33
N ARG A 236 -16.01 20.84 17.96
CA ARG A 236 -14.64 20.30 17.85
C ARG A 236 -14.38 19.56 16.53
N GLY A 237 -15.39 18.93 15.94
CA GLY A 237 -15.30 18.32 14.63
C GLY A 237 -15.27 19.37 13.53
N GLN A 238 -16.13 20.39 13.61
CA GLN A 238 -16.17 21.53 12.70
C GLN A 238 -14.89 22.36 12.74
N LEU A 239 -14.36 22.66 13.92
CA LEU A 239 -13.08 23.38 14.07
C LEU A 239 -11.90 22.63 13.43
N SER A 240 -11.90 21.31 13.44
CA SER A 240 -10.87 20.48 12.76
C SER A 240 -11.00 20.54 11.24
N LEU A 241 -12.21 20.71 10.70
CA LEU A 241 -12.48 20.85 9.27
C LEU A 241 -12.25 22.29 8.78
N GLU A 242 -12.62 23.28 9.60
CA GLU A 242 -12.44 24.73 9.27
C GLU A 242 -10.97 25.17 9.27
N ASP A 243 -10.14 24.55 10.10
CA ASP A 243 -8.71 24.90 10.24
C ASP A 243 -7.83 24.39 9.07
N GLY A 244 -8.45 23.76 8.05
CA GLY A 244 -7.76 23.22 6.88
C GLY A 244 -6.84 22.03 7.21
N THR A 245 -6.85 21.57 8.46
CA THR A 245 -6.09 20.40 8.88
C THR A 245 -6.93 19.17 8.56
N THR A 246 -6.66 18.53 7.45
CA THR A 246 -7.33 17.34 6.91
C THR A 246 -7.19 16.08 7.79
N VAL A 247 -6.81 16.22 9.06
CA VAL A 247 -6.59 15.07 9.95
C VAL A 247 -7.83 14.82 10.81
N VAL A 248 -8.66 13.92 10.33
CA VAL A 248 -9.83 13.43 11.07
C VAL A 248 -9.39 12.48 12.17
N LYS A 249 -9.92 12.63 13.38
CA LYS A 249 -9.54 11.79 14.54
C LYS A 249 -10.77 11.24 15.27
N PHE A 250 -10.70 9.96 15.64
CA PHE A 250 -11.64 9.33 16.56
C PHE A 250 -10.94 9.01 17.88
N ARG A 251 -11.40 9.58 19.01
CA ARG A 251 -10.81 9.43 20.35
C ARG A 251 -9.29 9.70 20.39
N GLY A 252 -8.80 10.62 19.56
CA GLY A 252 -7.38 10.96 19.46
C GLY A 252 -6.54 10.05 18.56
N ILE A 253 -7.18 9.10 17.89
CA ILE A 253 -6.56 8.21 16.88
C ILE A 253 -6.90 8.76 15.50
N GLU A 254 -5.92 8.83 14.64
CA GLU A 254 -6.06 9.31 13.27
C GLU A 254 -6.88 8.33 12.43
N VAL A 255 -7.82 8.86 11.65
CA VAL A 255 -8.60 8.13 10.66
C VAL A 255 -8.09 8.53 9.28
N VAL A 256 -7.59 7.57 8.52
CA VAL A 256 -6.97 7.78 7.21
C VAL A 256 -7.81 7.08 6.15
N GLU A 257 -8.33 7.85 5.22
CA GLU A 257 -8.95 7.30 4.01
C GLU A 257 -7.85 6.76 3.09
N VAL A 258 -7.94 5.51 2.68
CA VAL A 258 -7.00 4.92 1.72
C VAL A 258 -7.58 5.00 0.33
N LYS A 259 -7.10 5.97 -0.44
CA LYS A 259 -7.51 6.15 -1.85
C LYS A 259 -7.19 4.89 -2.66
N GLY A 260 -8.09 4.53 -3.55
CA GLY A 260 -7.93 3.34 -4.38
C GLY A 260 -8.54 2.06 -3.79
N TRP A 261 -8.89 2.00 -2.50
CA TRP A 261 -9.59 0.85 -1.95
C TRP A 261 -10.97 0.67 -2.57
N ASP A 262 -11.72 1.74 -2.70
CA ASP A 262 -13.06 1.70 -3.30
C ASP A 262 -13.02 1.18 -4.74
N THR A 263 -12.03 1.63 -5.53
CA THR A 263 -11.83 1.13 -6.90
C THR A 263 -11.46 -0.35 -6.90
N ALA A 264 -10.54 -0.77 -6.04
CA ALA A 264 -10.11 -2.16 -5.95
C ALA A 264 -11.21 -3.09 -5.42
N LEU A 265 -12.05 -2.63 -4.48
CA LEU A 265 -13.20 -3.40 -3.98
C LEU A 265 -14.37 -3.43 -4.98
N ALA A 266 -14.50 -2.42 -5.83
CA ALA A 266 -15.45 -2.44 -6.93
C ALA A 266 -15.03 -3.38 -8.07
N ASP A 267 -13.73 -3.62 -8.24
CA ASP A 267 -13.17 -4.45 -9.28
C ASP A 267 -13.63 -5.91 -9.16
N THR A 268 -14.12 -6.49 -10.27
CA THR A 268 -14.58 -7.88 -10.33
C THR A 268 -13.44 -8.89 -10.31
N ASP A 269 -12.26 -8.46 -10.72
CA ASP A 269 -11.06 -9.30 -10.83
C ASP A 269 -10.28 -9.40 -9.51
N ASN A 270 -10.69 -8.61 -8.50
CA ASN A 270 -10.09 -8.66 -7.17
C ASN A 270 -10.42 -9.99 -6.46
N PRO A 271 -9.43 -10.85 -6.19
CA PRO A 271 -9.67 -12.16 -5.58
C PRO A 271 -10.20 -12.10 -4.14
N ASN A 272 -9.98 -10.98 -3.44
CA ASN A 272 -10.43 -10.79 -2.06
C ASN A 272 -11.86 -10.25 -1.96
N LYS A 273 -12.46 -9.77 -3.05
CA LYS A 273 -13.78 -9.15 -3.08
C LYS A 273 -14.90 -10.03 -2.49
N ALA A 274 -14.89 -11.32 -2.81
CA ALA A 274 -15.94 -12.24 -2.36
C ALA A 274 -16.01 -12.38 -0.84
N GLY A 275 -14.92 -12.07 -0.14
CA GLY A 275 -14.83 -12.19 1.32
C GLY A 275 -14.96 -10.86 2.08
N ILE A 276 -14.89 -9.70 1.39
CA ILE A 276 -14.76 -8.39 2.08
C ILE A 276 -15.97 -7.49 1.84
N GLY A 277 -16.69 -7.64 0.73
CA GLY A 277 -17.79 -6.72 0.41
C GLY A 277 -17.30 -5.38 -0.14
N ALA A 278 -18.08 -4.31 0.09
CA ALA A 278 -17.82 -2.97 -0.44
C ALA A 278 -17.04 -2.06 0.52
N ASN A 279 -17.09 -2.34 1.82
CA ASN A 279 -16.51 -1.52 2.87
C ASN A 279 -15.45 -2.29 3.65
N MET A 280 -14.39 -1.61 4.04
CA MET A 280 -13.29 -2.23 4.79
C MET A 280 -12.67 -1.23 5.77
N CYS A 281 -12.32 -1.71 6.95
CA CYS A 281 -11.59 -0.93 7.94
C CYS A 281 -10.46 -1.76 8.57
N VAL A 282 -9.27 -1.19 8.61
CA VAL A 282 -8.10 -1.79 9.27
C VAL A 282 -7.62 -0.88 10.39
N PHE A 283 -7.64 -1.35 11.61
CA PHE A 283 -7.12 -0.64 12.76
C PHE A 283 -5.85 -1.30 13.26
N THR A 284 -4.73 -0.61 13.09
CA THR A 284 -3.39 -1.13 13.41
C THR A 284 -2.38 0.00 13.63
N THR A 285 -1.13 -0.36 13.81
CA THR A 285 0.00 0.59 13.82
C THR A 285 0.67 0.60 12.44
N PRO A 286 1.12 1.75 11.92
CA PRO A 286 1.81 1.83 10.62
C PRO A 286 3.03 0.92 10.53
N ASP A 287 3.80 0.82 11.62
CA ASP A 287 5.00 -0.03 11.68
C ASP A 287 4.73 -1.53 11.57
N ASN A 288 3.46 -1.94 11.69
CA ASN A 288 3.06 -3.34 11.59
C ASN A 288 2.89 -3.81 10.15
N LEU A 289 2.64 -2.89 9.24
CA LEU A 289 2.50 -3.15 7.81
C LEU A 289 3.85 -2.89 7.13
N ILE A 290 4.48 -3.94 6.62
CA ILE A 290 5.82 -3.85 6.01
C ILE A 290 5.72 -4.08 4.52
N VAL A 291 6.39 -3.22 3.75
CA VAL A 291 6.71 -3.42 2.35
C VAL A 291 8.20 -3.68 2.23
N GLY A 292 8.55 -4.83 1.71
CA GLY A 292 9.91 -5.15 1.30
C GLY A 292 10.15 -4.72 -0.15
N CYS A 293 11.18 -3.95 -0.38
CA CYS A 293 11.62 -3.59 -1.72
C CYS A 293 13.14 -3.67 -1.83
N ASP A 294 13.65 -4.00 -3.02
CA ASP A 294 15.07 -4.04 -3.29
C ASP A 294 15.48 -2.83 -4.15
N VAL A 295 15.50 -1.65 -3.52
CA VAL A 295 15.86 -0.38 -4.19
C VAL A 295 17.33 -0.34 -4.62
N LEU A 296 18.20 -1.09 -3.92
CA LEU A 296 19.64 -1.08 -4.17
C LEU A 296 20.09 -2.09 -5.23
N SER A 297 19.19 -2.92 -5.75
CA SER A 297 19.54 -3.95 -6.72
C SER A 297 20.00 -3.33 -8.05
N PRO A 298 21.15 -3.75 -8.59
CA PRO A 298 21.54 -3.37 -9.93
C PRO A 298 20.64 -3.95 -11.03
N ALA A 299 19.76 -4.89 -10.68
CA ALA A 299 18.76 -5.45 -11.60
C ALA A 299 17.52 -4.56 -11.79
N ASN A 300 17.42 -3.46 -11.03
CA ASN A 300 16.37 -2.47 -11.18
C ASN A 300 16.72 -1.58 -12.37
N GLU A 301 16.06 -1.81 -13.48
CA GLU A 301 16.28 -1.06 -14.71
C GLU A 301 14.96 -0.45 -15.17
N VAL A 302 15.02 0.82 -15.57
CA VAL A 302 13.99 1.46 -16.39
C VAL A 302 14.62 1.73 -17.74
N LYS A 303 14.05 1.15 -18.78
CA LYS A 303 14.50 1.31 -20.15
C LYS A 303 13.37 1.87 -20.99
N VAL A 304 13.67 2.89 -21.76
CA VAL A 304 12.79 3.44 -22.79
C VAL A 304 13.55 3.36 -24.11
N TRP A 305 12.94 2.82 -25.15
CA TRP A 305 13.52 2.73 -26.47
C TRP A 305 12.43 2.70 -27.54
N PHE A 306 12.76 3.21 -28.70
CA PHE A 306 11.93 3.08 -29.90
C PHE A 306 12.33 1.82 -30.67
N SER A 307 11.36 1.06 -31.13
CA SER A 307 11.57 -0.11 -31.98
C SER A 307 11.25 0.27 -33.42
N GLU A 308 12.28 0.43 -34.26
CA GLU A 308 12.14 0.77 -35.68
C GLU A 308 11.40 -0.30 -36.47
N ASP A 309 11.51 -1.58 -36.06
CA ASP A 309 10.89 -2.70 -36.75
C ASP A 309 9.36 -2.75 -36.56
N ASP A 310 8.90 -2.32 -35.40
CA ASP A 310 7.48 -2.37 -35.02
C ASP A 310 6.83 -0.98 -34.96
N GLU A 311 7.60 0.10 -35.16
CA GLU A 311 7.19 1.51 -35.10
C GLU A 311 6.48 1.84 -33.77
N VAL A 312 7.04 1.32 -32.65
CA VAL A 312 6.46 1.48 -31.29
C VAL A 312 7.49 1.96 -30.29
N LEU A 313 7.04 2.83 -29.41
CA LEU A 313 7.78 3.22 -28.22
C LEU A 313 7.57 2.19 -27.13
N ARG A 314 8.64 1.62 -26.60
CA ARG A 314 8.61 0.61 -25.54
C ARG A 314 9.25 1.15 -24.26
N MET A 315 8.55 0.92 -23.16
CA MET A 315 9.05 1.20 -21.82
C MET A 315 9.01 -0.06 -20.99
N LYS A 316 10.09 -0.34 -20.28
CA LYS A 316 10.22 -1.51 -19.41
C LYS A 316 10.83 -1.13 -18.08
N SER A 317 10.17 -1.54 -17.00
CA SER A 317 10.72 -1.47 -15.65
C SER A 317 10.67 -2.82 -14.96
N LYS A 318 11.64 -3.09 -14.11
CA LYS A 318 11.70 -4.30 -13.27
C LYS A 318 12.16 -3.90 -11.88
N PHE A 319 11.47 -4.41 -10.87
CA PHE A 319 11.84 -4.23 -9.48
C PHE A 319 11.31 -5.39 -8.63
N LYS A 320 11.67 -5.43 -7.36
CA LYS A 320 11.21 -6.45 -6.44
C LYS A 320 10.35 -5.81 -5.35
N LEU A 321 9.20 -6.41 -5.09
CA LEU A 321 8.26 -6.01 -4.03
C LEU A 321 7.75 -7.24 -3.28
N GLY A 322 7.36 -7.02 -2.04
CA GLY A 322 6.65 -8.00 -1.23
C GLY A 322 6.09 -7.33 0.01
N THR A 323 5.09 -7.94 0.61
CA THR A 323 4.43 -7.44 1.81
C THR A 323 4.53 -8.44 2.96
N GLN A 324 4.45 -7.96 4.19
CA GLN A 324 4.37 -8.79 5.38
C GLN A 324 3.70 -8.05 6.53
N ILE A 325 3.09 -8.80 7.44
CA ILE A 325 2.53 -8.33 8.71
C ILE A 325 3.46 -8.81 9.83
N LEU A 326 3.91 -7.88 10.68
CA LEU A 326 4.81 -8.23 11.77
C LEU A 326 4.07 -8.93 12.91
N HIS A 327 3.02 -8.28 13.41
CA HIS A 327 2.26 -8.68 14.58
C HIS A 327 0.77 -8.78 14.27
N PRO A 328 0.22 -9.96 13.94
CA PRO A 328 -1.21 -10.10 13.66
C PRO A 328 -2.11 -9.67 14.82
N GLU A 329 -1.65 -9.89 16.05
CA GLU A 329 -2.36 -9.49 17.27
C GLU A 329 -2.54 -7.98 17.43
N LEU A 330 -1.79 -7.17 16.66
CA LEU A 330 -1.94 -5.71 16.61
C LEU A 330 -2.90 -5.24 15.50
N ILE A 331 -3.61 -6.15 14.86
CA ILE A 331 -4.58 -5.82 13.82
C ILE A 331 -6.00 -6.07 14.33
N SER A 332 -6.86 -5.10 14.09
CA SER A 332 -8.31 -5.25 14.15
C SER A 332 -8.83 -4.98 12.74
N PHE A 333 -9.48 -5.96 12.14
CA PHE A 333 -9.96 -5.93 10.76
C PHE A 333 -11.47 -6.02 10.73
N ALA A 334 -12.11 -5.14 9.96
CA ALA A 334 -13.54 -5.15 9.69
C ALA A 334 -13.80 -5.12 8.18
N TYR A 335 -14.78 -5.91 7.72
CA TYR A 335 -15.11 -6.12 6.31
C TYR A 335 -16.60 -6.32 6.11
#